data_582aad533d54aeb24aee163022f458b0
#
_entry.id   582aad533d54aeb24aee163022f458b0
#
_cell.length_a   1.000
_cell.length_b   1.000
_cell.length_c   1.000
_cell.angle_alpha   90.00
_cell.angle_beta   90.00
_cell.angle_gamma   90.00
#
_symmetry.space_group_name_H-M   'P 1'
#
loop_
_entity.id
_entity.type
_entity.pdbx_description
1 polymer ?
#
loop_
_entity_poly.entity_id
_entity_poly.type
_entity_poly.pdbx_seq_one_letter_code
_entity_poly.pdbx_strand_id
1 'polypeptide(L)'
;MNSFMNKTTRARIEQEFANQPLRPEEILTQEDILSLPLPVQKYLIYTGVVGKAKPQNVRIEFEAEMFKKRGDAAMKSYSCQYNFFRNYSRIFLMRASKSGIHFRAQHIYSNRQATFIVRVAGLFNAVDIKGEELTKTETVTILNDMCVFAPGSLADKRFSWKEVDSLTAEVTLTNGAFKVSARLLFNEKGELINFVSDDRSALQDDGTLKILRWTTPVNDYKEFEGRRIPTFGEAIYHYPDGDFTYGKFRLKDIRYNVSH
;
A
#
# COMPACT_ATOMS: atom_id res chain seq x y z
N MET A 1 -11.87 16.44 6.77
CA MET A 1 -10.99 16.39 5.60
C MET A 1 -9.83 17.42 5.61
N ASN A 2 -10.01 18.64 6.11
CA ASN A 2 -8.99 19.72 6.02
C ASN A 2 -7.76 19.63 6.94
N SER A 3 -7.73 18.72 7.91
CA SER A 3 -6.67 18.75 8.95
C SER A 3 -5.39 18.01 8.60
N PHE A 4 -5.37 17.24 7.50
CA PHE A 4 -4.18 16.50 7.03
C PHE A 4 -3.31 17.29 6.07
N MET A 5 -3.91 18.19 5.32
CA MET A 5 -3.32 18.76 4.13
C MET A 5 -2.94 20.22 4.36
N ASN A 6 -1.66 20.52 4.18
CA ASN A 6 -1.24 21.89 3.91
C ASN A 6 -1.50 22.22 2.42
N LYS A 7 -1.38 23.49 2.05
CA LYS A 7 -1.64 23.98 0.67
C LYS A 7 -0.81 23.22 -0.38
N THR A 8 0.46 22.92 -0.10
CA THR A 8 1.36 22.21 -1.01
C THR A 8 0.91 20.76 -1.24
N THR A 9 0.52 20.05 -0.16
CA THR A 9 0.05 18.67 -0.25
C THR A 9 -1.27 18.58 -1.03
N ARG A 10 -2.19 19.54 -0.80
CA ARG A 10 -3.44 19.63 -1.54
C ARG A 10 -3.16 19.82 -3.04
N ALA A 11 -2.34 20.81 -3.40
CA ALA A 11 -1.97 21.06 -4.80
C ALA A 11 -1.35 19.83 -5.48
N ARG A 12 -0.59 19.01 -4.74
CA ARG A 12 0.00 17.78 -5.27
C ARG A 12 -1.05 16.70 -5.53
N ILE A 13 -2.03 16.55 -4.65
CA ILE A 13 -3.16 15.63 -4.88
C ILE A 13 -3.97 16.09 -6.09
N GLU A 14 -4.31 17.38 -6.16
CA GLU A 14 -5.00 17.99 -7.30
C GLU A 14 -4.24 17.74 -8.61
N GLN A 15 -2.92 17.89 -8.59
CA GLN A 15 -2.06 17.62 -9.74
C GLN A 15 -2.11 16.15 -10.18
N GLU A 16 -2.13 15.18 -9.24
CA GLU A 16 -2.25 13.76 -9.60
C GLU A 16 -3.63 13.45 -10.21
N PHE A 17 -4.70 14.02 -9.71
CA PHE A 17 -6.01 13.88 -10.33
C PHE A 17 -6.06 14.49 -11.74
N ALA A 18 -5.41 15.65 -11.95
CA ALA A 18 -5.30 16.27 -13.25
C ALA A 18 -4.44 15.46 -14.24
N ASN A 19 -3.34 14.86 -13.75
CA ASN A 19 -2.46 14.01 -14.56
C ASN A 19 -3.08 12.67 -14.91
N GLN A 20 -3.98 12.17 -14.06
CA GLN A 20 -4.60 10.86 -14.17
C GLN A 20 -6.14 10.96 -14.04
N PRO A 21 -6.82 11.72 -14.95
CA PRO A 21 -8.26 11.82 -14.91
C PRO A 21 -8.90 10.45 -15.12
N LEU A 22 -10.08 10.26 -14.54
CA LEU A 22 -10.87 9.06 -14.73
C LEU A 22 -11.20 8.87 -16.23
N ARG A 23 -11.08 7.65 -16.68
CA ARG A 23 -11.47 7.17 -18.01
C ARG A 23 -12.81 6.45 -17.92
N PRO A 24 -13.47 6.17 -19.04
CA PRO A 24 -14.63 5.28 -19.05
C PRO A 24 -14.35 3.99 -18.26
N GLU A 25 -15.34 3.51 -17.55
CA GLU A 25 -15.22 2.31 -16.74
C GLU A 25 -14.92 1.09 -17.60
N GLU A 26 -13.94 0.33 -17.19
CA GLU A 26 -13.61 -0.98 -17.75
C GLU A 26 -13.95 -2.03 -16.70
N ILE A 27 -14.85 -2.96 -17.06
CA ILE A 27 -15.29 -4.01 -16.14
C ILE A 27 -14.25 -5.14 -16.15
N LEU A 28 -13.88 -5.61 -14.96
CA LEU A 28 -13.06 -6.82 -14.82
C LEU A 28 -13.94 -8.04 -15.13
N THR A 29 -13.64 -8.73 -16.23
CA THR A 29 -14.40 -9.92 -16.66
C THR A 29 -13.79 -11.21 -16.13
N GLN A 30 -14.54 -12.31 -16.27
CA GLN A 30 -14.01 -13.64 -15.95
C GLN A 30 -12.84 -14.01 -16.87
N GLU A 31 -12.88 -13.60 -18.14
CA GLU A 31 -11.82 -13.84 -19.12
C GLU A 31 -10.51 -13.14 -18.75
N ASP A 32 -10.59 -11.94 -18.18
CA ASP A 32 -9.40 -11.18 -17.76
C ASP A 32 -8.56 -11.92 -16.70
N ILE A 33 -9.16 -12.80 -15.92
CA ILE A 33 -8.50 -13.50 -14.83
C ILE A 33 -8.04 -14.92 -15.17
N LEU A 34 -8.47 -15.49 -16.31
CA LEU A 34 -8.16 -16.88 -16.66
C LEU A 34 -6.66 -17.19 -16.79
N SER A 35 -5.86 -16.19 -17.16
CA SER A 35 -4.40 -16.32 -17.28
C SER A 35 -3.64 -16.18 -15.96
N LEU A 36 -4.33 -15.81 -14.89
CA LEU A 36 -3.70 -15.64 -13.57
C LEU A 36 -3.56 -17.01 -12.86
N PRO A 37 -2.62 -17.15 -11.90
CA PRO A 37 -2.51 -18.32 -11.05
C PRO A 37 -3.84 -18.66 -10.36
N LEU A 38 -4.14 -19.93 -10.20
CA LEU A 38 -5.41 -20.38 -9.62
C LEU A 38 -5.70 -19.75 -8.22
N PRO A 39 -4.75 -19.64 -7.27
CA PRO A 39 -5.01 -18.97 -6.00
C PRO A 39 -5.36 -17.48 -6.16
N VAL A 40 -4.81 -16.79 -7.16
CA VAL A 40 -5.15 -15.40 -7.47
C VAL A 40 -6.55 -15.28 -8.05
N GLN A 41 -6.94 -16.18 -8.97
CA GLN A 41 -8.31 -16.24 -9.49
C GLN A 41 -9.33 -16.42 -8.36
N LYS A 42 -9.09 -17.38 -7.45
CA LYS A 42 -9.94 -17.61 -6.26
C LYS A 42 -10.05 -16.36 -5.40
N TYR A 43 -8.95 -15.67 -5.17
CA TYR A 43 -8.92 -14.41 -4.41
C TYR A 43 -9.77 -13.32 -5.08
N LEU A 44 -9.63 -13.10 -6.39
CA LEU A 44 -10.43 -12.11 -7.13
C LEU A 44 -11.93 -12.43 -7.10
N ILE A 45 -12.28 -13.69 -7.19
CA ILE A 45 -13.67 -14.15 -7.04
C ILE A 45 -14.16 -13.94 -5.61
N TYR A 46 -13.36 -14.33 -4.59
CA TYR A 46 -13.69 -14.15 -3.18
C TYR A 46 -13.93 -12.67 -2.82
N THR A 47 -13.06 -11.77 -3.31
CA THR A 47 -13.20 -10.33 -3.07
C THR A 47 -14.38 -9.69 -3.81
N GLY A 48 -15.02 -10.42 -4.73
CA GLY A 48 -16.19 -9.94 -5.47
C GLY A 48 -15.87 -8.81 -6.45
N VAL A 49 -14.62 -8.73 -6.94
CA VAL A 49 -14.19 -7.68 -7.90
C VAL A 49 -14.49 -8.05 -9.35
N VAL A 50 -14.69 -9.32 -9.64
CA VAL A 50 -15.11 -9.76 -10.98
C VAL A 50 -16.55 -9.26 -11.24
N GLY A 51 -16.78 -8.70 -12.41
CA GLY A 51 -18.02 -8.01 -12.77
C GLY A 51 -18.11 -6.54 -12.29
N LYS A 52 -17.05 -6.00 -11.66
CA LYS A 52 -16.98 -4.59 -11.21
C LYS A 52 -15.98 -3.79 -12.03
N ALA A 53 -16.15 -2.46 -11.98
CA ALA A 53 -15.20 -1.54 -12.61
C ALA A 53 -13.78 -1.74 -12.02
N LYS A 54 -12.79 -1.87 -12.91
CA LYS A 54 -11.39 -1.92 -12.54
C LYS A 54 -11.01 -0.62 -11.81
N PRO A 55 -10.28 -0.69 -10.69
CA PRO A 55 -9.88 0.49 -9.96
C PRO A 55 -8.86 1.31 -10.76
N GLN A 56 -9.16 2.58 -11.00
CA GLN A 56 -8.24 3.55 -11.60
C GLN A 56 -7.49 4.34 -10.54
N ASN A 57 -8.16 4.61 -9.42
CA ASN A 57 -7.58 5.14 -8.20
C ASN A 57 -8.36 4.62 -6.98
N VAL A 58 -7.77 4.80 -5.82
CA VAL A 58 -8.42 4.49 -4.55
C VAL A 58 -8.00 5.52 -3.49
N ARG A 59 -8.97 5.95 -2.68
CA ARG A 59 -8.75 6.73 -1.47
C ARG A 59 -8.99 5.84 -0.27
N ILE A 60 -8.05 5.82 0.68
CA ILE A 60 -8.09 4.94 1.85
C ILE A 60 -7.83 5.75 3.11
N GLU A 61 -8.57 5.46 4.18
CA GLU A 61 -8.35 6.02 5.51
C GLU A 61 -8.11 4.91 6.53
N PHE A 62 -7.11 5.13 7.41
CA PHE A 62 -6.77 4.20 8.49
C PHE A 62 -6.68 4.89 9.84
N GLU A 63 -7.08 4.18 10.88
CA GLU A 63 -6.51 4.33 12.22
C GLU A 63 -5.35 3.35 12.34
N ALA A 64 -4.24 3.79 12.95
CA ALA A 64 -3.08 2.94 13.10
C ALA A 64 -2.35 3.15 14.43
N GLU A 65 -1.64 2.12 14.84
CA GLU A 65 -0.68 2.11 15.93
C GLU A 65 0.72 1.99 15.33
N MET A 66 1.56 2.99 15.56
CA MET A 66 2.93 3.01 15.06
C MET A 66 3.92 2.80 16.20
N PHE A 67 4.96 2.02 15.94
CA PHE A 67 6.01 1.72 16.89
C PHE A 67 7.35 2.17 16.33
N LYS A 68 8.14 2.88 17.13
CA LYS A 68 9.47 3.33 16.71
C LYS A 68 10.53 2.24 16.93
N LYS A 69 10.40 1.50 18.05
CA LYS A 69 11.30 0.39 18.42
C LYS A 69 10.49 -0.76 19.01
N ARG A 70 11.10 -1.94 19.09
CA ARG A 70 10.51 -3.08 19.79
C ARG A 70 10.30 -2.72 21.27
N GLY A 71 9.13 -3.07 21.79
CA GLY A 71 8.75 -2.80 23.18
C GLY A 71 8.28 -1.37 23.47
N ASP A 72 8.32 -0.46 22.49
CA ASP A 72 7.79 0.90 22.66
C ASP A 72 6.27 0.88 22.83
N ALA A 73 5.76 1.86 23.57
CA ALA A 73 4.33 2.15 23.59
C ALA A 73 3.88 2.64 22.20
N ALA A 74 2.72 2.16 21.77
CA ALA A 74 2.11 2.53 20.51
C ALA A 74 1.85 4.03 20.41
N MET A 75 2.20 4.61 19.28
CA MET A 75 1.81 5.95 18.90
C MET A 75 0.55 5.87 18.03
N LYS A 76 -0.59 6.32 18.59
CA LYS A 76 -1.85 6.37 17.83
C LYS A 76 -1.72 7.34 16.68
N SER A 77 -2.14 6.91 15.51
CA SER A 77 -2.08 7.70 14.29
C SER A 77 -3.34 7.54 13.46
N TYR A 78 -3.53 8.49 12.57
CA TYR A 78 -4.57 8.47 11.56
C TYR A 78 -3.94 8.82 10.23
N SER A 79 -4.29 8.08 9.16
CA SER A 79 -3.75 8.33 7.83
C SER A 79 -4.83 8.39 6.76
N CYS A 80 -4.52 9.13 5.70
CA CYS A 80 -5.28 9.17 4.48
C CYS A 80 -4.32 9.00 3.31
N GLN A 81 -4.67 8.12 2.38
CA GLN A 81 -3.83 7.88 1.20
C GLN A 81 -4.65 7.88 -0.07
N TYR A 82 -3.98 8.24 -1.16
CA TYR A 82 -4.48 8.17 -2.52
C TYR A 82 -3.50 7.35 -3.36
N ASN A 83 -4.00 6.30 -4.01
CA ASN A 83 -3.24 5.52 -4.96
C ASN A 83 -3.85 5.67 -6.34
N PHE A 84 -3.01 5.84 -7.36
CA PHE A 84 -3.39 5.91 -8.77
C PHE A 84 -2.68 4.81 -9.53
N PHE A 85 -3.40 4.10 -10.38
CA PHE A 85 -2.88 2.85 -10.96
C PHE A 85 -2.44 2.96 -12.42
N ARG A 86 -2.80 4.04 -13.13
CA ARG A 86 -2.33 4.23 -14.50
C ARG A 86 -0.83 4.47 -14.58
N ASN A 87 -0.32 5.43 -13.80
CA ASN A 87 1.11 5.79 -13.73
C ASN A 87 1.72 5.48 -12.35
N TYR A 88 1.12 4.58 -11.59
CA TYR A 88 1.52 4.22 -10.24
C TYR A 88 2.00 5.41 -9.41
N SER A 89 1.08 6.12 -8.79
CA SER A 89 1.39 7.14 -7.81
C SER A 89 0.72 6.81 -6.48
N ARG A 90 1.37 7.18 -5.40
CA ARG A 90 0.91 7.00 -4.04
C ARG A 90 1.19 8.25 -3.23
N ILE A 91 0.17 8.82 -2.61
CA ILE A 91 0.29 9.93 -1.67
C ILE A 91 -0.26 9.46 -0.34
N PHE A 92 0.62 9.15 0.60
CA PHE A 92 0.26 8.73 1.96
C PHE A 92 0.56 9.84 2.95
N LEU A 93 -0.45 10.23 3.70
CA LEU A 93 -0.41 11.30 4.70
C LEU A 93 -0.79 10.72 6.06
N MET A 94 0.04 10.93 7.08
CA MET A 94 -0.22 10.46 8.43
C MET A 94 -0.04 11.57 9.45
N ARG A 95 -0.91 11.59 10.44
CA ARG A 95 -0.77 12.37 11.68
C ARG A 95 -0.69 11.42 12.84
N ALA A 96 0.19 11.72 13.75
CA ALA A 96 0.33 11.02 15.00
C ALA A 96 0.58 12.00 16.15
N SER A 97 0.35 11.56 17.38
CA SER A 97 0.74 12.32 18.57
C SER A 97 1.26 11.38 19.63
N LYS A 98 2.29 11.82 20.35
CA LYS A 98 2.85 11.14 21.53
C LYS A 98 3.21 12.18 22.57
N SER A 99 2.67 12.04 23.78
CA SER A 99 2.94 12.97 24.90
C SER A 99 2.75 14.44 24.53
N GLY A 100 1.68 14.79 23.80
CA GLY A 100 1.39 16.16 23.37
C GLY A 100 2.18 16.67 22.16
N ILE A 101 3.17 15.92 21.68
CA ILE A 101 3.96 16.28 20.50
C ILE A 101 3.26 15.71 19.24
N HIS A 102 3.05 16.57 18.25
CA HIS A 102 2.42 16.21 16.98
C HIS A 102 3.45 15.88 15.92
N PHE A 103 3.19 14.80 15.19
CA PHE A 103 3.99 14.34 14.06
C PHE A 103 3.14 14.33 12.79
N ARG A 104 3.73 14.70 11.67
CA ARG A 104 3.14 14.56 10.34
C ARG A 104 4.12 13.85 9.45
N ALA A 105 3.70 12.72 8.89
CA ALA A 105 4.48 11.98 7.91
C ALA A 105 3.83 12.09 6.52
N GLN A 106 4.67 12.18 5.50
CA GLN A 106 4.29 12.16 4.10
C GLN A 106 5.19 11.21 3.36
N HIS A 107 4.60 10.16 2.78
CA HIS A 107 5.23 9.36 1.74
C HIS A 107 4.59 9.73 0.42
N ILE A 108 5.39 10.18 -0.52
CA ILE A 108 4.91 10.53 -1.85
C ILE A 108 5.74 9.76 -2.86
N TYR A 109 5.06 8.93 -3.64
CA TYR A 109 5.59 8.22 -4.79
C TYR A 109 4.86 8.70 -6.02
N SER A 110 5.55 9.36 -6.92
CA SER A 110 4.99 9.93 -8.16
C SER A 110 6.10 10.06 -9.20
N ASN A 111 5.77 9.86 -10.47
CA ASN A 111 6.74 9.92 -11.57
C ASN A 111 7.97 9.01 -11.33
N ARG A 112 7.77 7.84 -10.72
CA ARG A 112 8.84 6.89 -10.37
C ARG A 112 9.92 7.49 -9.45
N GLN A 113 9.53 8.39 -8.59
CA GLN A 113 10.37 8.98 -7.54
C GLN A 113 9.62 8.98 -6.22
N ALA A 114 10.32 8.62 -5.15
CA ALA A 114 9.77 8.63 -3.81
C ALA A 114 10.43 9.67 -2.91
N THR A 115 9.62 10.25 -2.03
CA THR A 115 10.07 11.09 -0.93
C THR A 115 9.38 10.68 0.34
N PHE A 116 10.12 10.67 1.46
CA PHE A 116 9.57 10.44 2.78
C PHE A 116 10.00 11.53 3.73
N ILE A 117 9.04 12.27 4.28
CA ILE A 117 9.27 13.39 5.21
C ILE A 117 8.47 13.14 6.47
N VAL A 118 9.13 13.24 7.63
CA VAL A 118 8.47 13.29 8.95
C VAL A 118 8.77 14.63 9.60
N ARG A 119 7.73 15.42 9.82
CA ARG A 119 7.80 16.73 10.47
C ARG A 119 7.31 16.64 11.90
N VAL A 120 8.09 17.21 12.84
CA VAL A 120 7.81 17.23 14.28
C VAL A 120 7.35 18.62 14.68
N ALA A 121 6.20 18.71 15.37
CA ALA A 121 5.58 19.94 15.87
C ALA A 121 5.40 21.04 14.79
N GLY A 122 5.52 20.69 13.50
CA GLY A 122 5.51 21.66 12.40
C GLY A 122 6.80 22.49 12.25
N LEU A 123 7.82 22.24 13.09
CA LEU A 123 9.02 23.08 13.21
C LEU A 123 10.18 22.58 12.33
N PHE A 124 10.49 21.29 12.36
CA PHE A 124 11.63 20.72 11.64
C PHE A 124 11.32 19.33 11.09
N ASN A 125 12.08 18.91 10.08
CA ASN A 125 12.03 17.57 9.52
C ASN A 125 12.92 16.64 10.36
N ALA A 126 12.34 15.68 11.05
CA ALA A 126 13.08 14.61 11.73
C ALA A 126 13.53 13.51 10.75
N VAL A 127 12.81 13.37 9.62
CA VAL A 127 13.17 12.50 8.48
C VAL A 127 12.96 13.31 7.23
N ASP A 128 13.89 13.21 6.28
CA ASP A 128 13.77 13.79 4.94
C ASP A 128 14.61 12.95 3.99
N ILE A 129 13.98 11.96 3.37
CA ILE A 129 14.65 10.96 2.54
C ILE A 129 14.06 10.97 1.14
N LYS A 130 14.94 10.79 0.15
CA LYS A 130 14.62 10.58 -1.26
C LYS A 130 15.70 9.71 -1.90
N GLY A 131 15.48 9.29 -3.11
CA GLY A 131 16.48 8.57 -3.88
C GLY A 131 15.96 7.23 -4.40
N GLU A 132 16.82 6.53 -5.09
CA GLU A 132 16.49 5.33 -5.85
C GLU A 132 16.06 4.17 -4.95
N GLU A 133 16.75 3.97 -3.83
CA GLU A 133 16.45 2.90 -2.88
C GLU A 133 15.08 3.12 -2.20
N LEU A 134 14.76 4.36 -1.80
CA LEU A 134 13.43 4.67 -1.30
C LEU A 134 12.38 4.47 -2.40
N THR A 135 12.70 4.81 -3.65
CA THR A 135 11.79 4.63 -4.79
C THR A 135 11.50 3.15 -5.04
N LYS A 136 12.51 2.26 -4.96
CA LYS A 136 12.30 0.81 -5.01
C LYS A 136 11.41 0.35 -3.86
N THR A 137 11.68 0.81 -2.65
CA THR A 137 10.89 0.51 -1.44
C THR A 137 9.40 0.90 -1.61
N GLU A 138 9.12 2.09 -2.15
CA GLU A 138 7.74 2.53 -2.38
C GLU A 138 7.08 1.83 -3.57
N THR A 139 7.87 1.31 -4.53
CA THR A 139 7.34 0.43 -5.59
C THR A 139 6.83 -0.90 -4.99
N VAL A 140 7.50 -1.46 -3.97
CA VAL A 140 6.98 -2.60 -3.21
C VAL A 140 5.71 -2.22 -2.46
N THR A 141 5.67 -1.03 -1.87
CA THR A 141 4.52 -0.57 -1.10
C THR A 141 3.27 -0.41 -1.97
N ILE A 142 3.39 0.17 -3.17
CA ILE A 142 2.23 0.28 -4.07
C ILE A 142 1.78 -1.07 -4.61
N LEU A 143 2.70 -2.01 -4.85
CA LEU A 143 2.36 -3.39 -5.19
C LEU A 143 1.55 -4.05 -4.06
N ASN A 144 1.98 -3.88 -2.80
CA ASN A 144 1.23 -4.37 -1.64
C ASN A 144 -0.18 -3.76 -1.57
N ASP A 145 -0.27 -2.43 -1.71
CA ASP A 145 -1.56 -1.74 -1.68
C ASP A 145 -2.52 -2.23 -2.78
N MET A 146 -2.00 -2.53 -3.97
CA MET A 146 -2.79 -3.10 -5.07
C MET A 146 -3.30 -4.50 -4.71
N CYS A 147 -2.42 -5.34 -4.15
CA CYS A 147 -2.81 -6.70 -3.74
C CYS A 147 -3.88 -6.69 -2.64
N VAL A 148 -3.77 -5.79 -1.66
CA VAL A 148 -4.62 -5.77 -0.47
C VAL A 148 -5.89 -4.95 -0.67
N PHE A 149 -5.78 -3.75 -1.23
CA PHE A 149 -6.86 -2.77 -1.26
C PHE A 149 -7.49 -2.53 -2.65
N ALA A 150 -6.83 -2.98 -3.70
CA ALA A 150 -7.32 -2.83 -5.06
C ALA A 150 -7.18 -4.12 -5.89
N PRO A 151 -7.68 -5.28 -5.41
CA PRO A 151 -7.47 -6.57 -6.06
C PRO A 151 -7.94 -6.59 -7.52
N GLY A 152 -8.95 -5.81 -7.90
CA GLY A 152 -9.38 -5.68 -9.29
C GLY A 152 -8.33 -5.09 -10.24
N SER A 153 -7.22 -4.56 -9.73
CA SER A 153 -6.08 -4.10 -10.55
C SER A 153 -5.07 -5.19 -10.88
N LEU A 154 -5.20 -6.40 -10.30
CA LEU A 154 -4.20 -7.47 -10.44
C LEU A 154 -4.19 -8.16 -11.81
N ALA A 155 -5.19 -7.92 -12.65
CA ALA A 155 -5.20 -8.34 -14.05
C ALA A 155 -4.41 -7.40 -14.98
N ASP A 156 -3.66 -6.44 -14.45
CA ASP A 156 -2.82 -5.52 -15.22
C ASP A 156 -1.64 -6.26 -15.87
N LYS A 157 -1.41 -6.01 -17.17
CA LYS A 157 -0.35 -6.64 -17.97
C LYS A 157 1.08 -6.30 -17.52
N ARG A 158 1.24 -5.30 -16.65
CA ARG A 158 2.54 -4.95 -16.04
C ARG A 158 2.98 -5.91 -14.95
N PHE A 159 2.09 -6.81 -14.51
CA PHE A 159 2.43 -7.91 -13.63
C PHE A 159 2.83 -9.14 -14.40
N SER A 160 3.87 -9.81 -13.94
CA SER A 160 4.13 -11.20 -14.29
C SER A 160 3.86 -12.09 -13.09
N TRP A 161 3.23 -13.22 -13.34
CA TRP A 161 2.76 -14.13 -12.31
C TRP A 161 3.42 -15.49 -12.44
N LYS A 162 3.61 -16.15 -11.29
CA LYS A 162 4.04 -17.53 -11.20
C LYS A 162 3.21 -18.22 -10.11
N GLU A 163 2.57 -19.33 -10.44
CA GLU A 163 1.97 -20.22 -9.45
C GLU A 163 3.08 -20.98 -8.74
N VAL A 164 3.08 -20.95 -7.41
CA VAL A 164 4.04 -21.66 -6.56
C VAL A 164 3.41 -22.96 -6.07
N ASP A 165 2.21 -22.86 -5.51
CA ASP A 165 1.37 -23.97 -5.09
C ASP A 165 -0.11 -23.54 -5.06
N SER A 166 -1.00 -24.40 -4.54
CA SER A 166 -2.45 -24.18 -4.53
C SER A 166 -2.92 -22.98 -3.69
N LEU A 167 -2.06 -22.46 -2.79
CA LEU A 167 -2.34 -21.36 -1.88
C LEU A 167 -1.29 -20.24 -1.96
N THR A 168 -0.34 -20.33 -2.88
CA THR A 168 0.76 -19.36 -3.01
C THR A 168 0.98 -18.98 -4.47
N ALA A 169 1.03 -17.68 -4.72
CA ALA A 169 1.46 -17.13 -6.01
C ALA A 169 2.57 -16.09 -5.82
N GLU A 170 3.46 -16.00 -6.79
CA GLU A 170 4.48 -14.96 -6.87
C GLU A 170 4.07 -13.93 -7.92
N VAL A 171 4.17 -12.66 -7.57
CA VAL A 171 3.93 -11.53 -8.46
C VAL A 171 5.20 -10.72 -8.62
N THR A 172 5.49 -10.29 -9.84
CA THR A 172 6.53 -9.33 -10.14
C THR A 172 5.92 -8.13 -10.85
N LEU A 173 6.19 -6.94 -10.31
CA LEU A 173 5.84 -5.65 -10.92
C LEU A 173 7.09 -5.04 -11.55
N THR A 174 6.97 -4.65 -12.81
CA THR A 174 7.98 -3.82 -13.48
C THR A 174 7.43 -2.41 -13.68
N ASN A 175 8.10 -1.41 -13.08
CA ASN A 175 7.75 0.01 -13.22
C ASN A 175 8.98 0.83 -13.60
N GLY A 176 9.21 1.00 -14.90
CA GLY A 176 10.42 1.61 -15.42
C GLY A 176 11.67 0.77 -15.13
N ALA A 177 12.64 1.35 -14.44
CA ALA A 177 13.87 0.66 -14.04
C ALA A 177 13.68 -0.27 -12.82
N PHE A 178 12.57 -0.14 -12.10
CA PHE A 178 12.32 -0.90 -10.87
C PHE A 178 11.57 -2.19 -11.16
N LYS A 179 12.15 -3.30 -10.76
CA LYS A 179 11.54 -4.62 -10.76
C LYS A 179 11.49 -5.10 -9.31
N VAL A 180 10.27 -5.38 -8.81
CA VAL A 180 10.04 -5.83 -7.44
C VAL A 180 9.12 -7.03 -7.44
N SER A 181 9.31 -7.92 -6.47
CA SER A 181 8.56 -9.16 -6.39
C SER A 181 7.97 -9.37 -5.00
N ALA A 182 6.88 -10.13 -4.95
CA ALA A 182 6.28 -10.55 -3.71
C ALA A 182 5.63 -11.92 -3.85
N ARG A 183 5.56 -12.66 -2.75
CA ARG A 183 4.74 -13.86 -2.59
C ARG A 183 3.46 -13.49 -1.87
N LEU A 184 2.35 -13.93 -2.43
CA LEU A 184 1.01 -13.78 -1.89
C LEU A 184 0.59 -15.14 -1.32
N LEU A 185 0.26 -15.15 -0.04
CA LEU A 185 -0.21 -16.35 0.66
C LEU A 185 -1.72 -16.25 0.86
N PHE A 186 -2.43 -17.28 0.48
CA PHE A 186 -3.89 -17.34 0.56
C PHE A 186 -4.32 -18.47 1.49
N ASN A 187 -5.54 -18.43 1.97
CA ASN A 187 -6.15 -19.55 2.66
C ASN A 187 -7.11 -20.34 1.73
N GLU A 188 -7.65 -21.42 2.23
CA GLU A 188 -8.58 -22.30 1.50
C GLU A 188 -9.86 -21.58 1.03
N LYS A 189 -10.26 -20.49 1.71
CA LYS A 189 -11.41 -19.66 1.33
C LYS A 189 -11.15 -18.73 0.17
N GLY A 190 -9.87 -18.59 -0.23
CA GLY A 190 -9.43 -17.62 -1.23
C GLY A 190 -9.12 -16.23 -0.65
N GLU A 191 -8.99 -16.08 0.66
CA GLU A 191 -8.55 -14.83 1.29
C GLU A 191 -7.04 -14.68 1.17
N LEU A 192 -6.55 -13.51 0.78
CA LEU A 192 -5.15 -13.15 0.98
C LEU A 192 -4.90 -13.02 2.48
N ILE A 193 -3.96 -13.77 3.01
CA ILE A 193 -3.61 -13.74 4.44
C ILE A 193 -2.26 -13.09 4.71
N ASN A 194 -1.37 -13.03 3.71
CA ASN A 194 -0.09 -12.35 3.86
C ASN A 194 0.50 -11.96 2.50
N PHE A 195 1.22 -10.85 2.49
CA PHE A 195 2.09 -10.41 1.42
C PHE A 195 3.53 -10.43 1.93
N VAL A 196 4.46 -11.02 1.19
CA VAL A 196 5.86 -11.21 1.58
C VAL A 196 6.77 -10.69 0.47
N SER A 197 7.63 -9.73 0.77
CA SER A 197 8.64 -9.23 -0.18
C SER A 197 10.02 -9.14 0.47
N ASP A 198 11.04 -9.50 -0.30
CA ASP A 198 12.45 -9.36 0.07
C ASP A 198 13.12 -8.14 -0.62
N ASP A 199 12.33 -7.29 -1.29
CA ASP A 199 12.78 -6.12 -2.07
C ASP A 199 12.59 -4.77 -1.36
N ARG A 200 12.11 -4.77 -0.10
CA ARG A 200 11.79 -3.54 0.62
C ARG A 200 12.87 -3.18 1.64
N SER A 201 13.24 -1.89 1.69
CA SER A 201 14.23 -1.40 2.65
C SER A 201 13.57 -0.79 3.89
N ALA A 202 14.18 -1.04 5.05
CA ALA A 202 13.84 -0.42 6.33
C ALA A 202 14.79 0.75 6.61
N LEU A 203 14.23 1.89 7.02
CA LEU A 203 15.01 3.01 7.52
C LEU A 203 15.63 2.64 8.88
N GLN A 204 16.95 2.77 8.98
CA GLN A 204 17.72 2.51 10.19
C GLN A 204 17.85 3.78 11.04
N ASP A 205 18.26 3.64 12.31
CA ASP A 205 18.45 4.79 13.24
C ASP A 205 19.55 5.76 12.77
N ASP A 206 20.52 5.30 11.97
CA ASP A 206 21.59 6.12 11.36
C ASP A 206 21.16 6.83 10.07
N GLY A 207 19.91 6.67 9.67
CA GLY A 207 19.36 7.26 8.45
C GLY A 207 19.61 6.47 7.17
N THR A 208 20.32 5.33 7.24
CA THR A 208 20.53 4.44 6.08
C THR A 208 19.29 3.61 5.79
N LEU A 209 19.20 3.08 4.58
CA LEU A 209 18.17 2.12 4.16
C LEU A 209 18.80 0.72 4.08
N LYS A 210 18.18 -0.27 4.72
CA LYS A 210 18.63 -1.67 4.71
C LYS A 210 17.54 -2.57 4.16
N ILE A 211 17.86 -3.33 3.12
CA ILE A 211 16.94 -4.34 2.56
C ILE A 211 16.69 -5.43 3.61
N LEU A 212 15.42 -5.65 3.90
CA LEU A 212 14.95 -6.68 4.83
C LEU A 212 13.69 -7.33 4.28
N ARG A 213 13.46 -8.59 4.63
CA ARG A 213 12.16 -9.20 4.41
C ARG A 213 11.09 -8.37 5.09
N TRP A 214 10.03 -8.10 4.34
CA TRP A 214 8.88 -7.35 4.81
C TRP A 214 7.61 -8.14 4.57
N THR A 215 6.73 -8.17 5.57
CA THR A 215 5.45 -8.85 5.46
C THR A 215 4.32 -7.97 5.93
N THR A 216 3.15 -8.20 5.34
CA THR A 216 1.90 -7.56 5.74
C THR A 216 0.81 -8.62 5.90
N PRO A 217 0.76 -9.33 7.04
CA PRO A 217 -0.37 -10.18 7.35
C PRO A 217 -1.64 -9.36 7.48
N VAL A 218 -2.73 -9.84 6.86
CA VAL A 218 -4.02 -9.17 6.81
C VAL A 218 -5.16 -10.12 7.20
N ASN A 219 -6.23 -9.58 7.77
CA ASN A 219 -7.43 -10.31 8.17
C ASN A 219 -8.65 -9.39 8.33
N ASP A 220 -9.73 -9.89 8.95
CA ASP A 220 -10.97 -9.16 9.23
C ASP A 220 -11.61 -8.59 7.95
N TYR A 221 -11.88 -9.45 6.97
CA TYR A 221 -12.50 -9.04 5.71
C TYR A 221 -13.92 -8.49 5.92
N LYS A 222 -14.19 -7.30 5.37
CA LYS A 222 -15.51 -6.65 5.34
C LYS A 222 -15.84 -6.16 3.96
N GLU A 223 -17.11 -5.91 3.74
CA GLU A 223 -17.59 -5.40 2.46
C GLU A 223 -17.57 -3.87 2.40
N PHE A 224 -17.00 -3.34 1.31
CA PHE A 224 -17.00 -1.93 0.93
C PHE A 224 -17.35 -1.81 -0.56
N GLU A 225 -18.41 -1.10 -0.87
CA GLU A 225 -18.89 -0.93 -2.26
C GLU A 225 -19.01 -2.28 -3.01
N GLY A 226 -19.49 -3.32 -2.29
CA GLY A 226 -19.64 -4.67 -2.80
C GLY A 226 -18.33 -5.45 -3.02
N ARG A 227 -17.20 -4.98 -2.47
CA ARG A 227 -15.89 -5.65 -2.48
C ARG A 227 -15.50 -6.07 -1.08
N ARG A 228 -15.04 -7.30 -0.91
CA ARG A 228 -14.50 -7.78 0.38
C ARG A 228 -13.04 -7.42 0.49
N ILE A 229 -12.72 -6.56 1.48
CA ILE A 229 -11.38 -6.01 1.71
C ILE A 229 -10.98 -6.29 3.16
N PRO A 230 -9.72 -6.68 3.45
CA PRO A 230 -9.27 -6.87 4.83
C PRO A 230 -9.26 -5.53 5.55
N THR A 231 -9.74 -5.53 6.79
CA THR A 231 -9.84 -4.31 7.61
C THR A 231 -8.77 -4.20 8.68
N PHE A 232 -7.98 -5.24 8.88
CA PHE A 232 -6.82 -5.20 9.76
C PHE A 232 -5.60 -5.76 9.04
N GLY A 233 -4.45 -5.12 9.26
CA GLY A 233 -3.15 -5.59 8.79
C GLY A 233 -2.02 -5.06 9.64
N GLU A 234 -0.91 -5.77 9.63
CA GLU A 234 0.34 -5.38 10.28
C GLU A 234 1.43 -5.15 9.23
N ALA A 235 2.40 -4.31 9.55
CA ALA A 235 3.58 -4.10 8.73
C ALA A 235 4.82 -4.51 9.54
N ILE A 236 5.51 -5.54 9.08
CA ILE A 236 6.54 -6.25 9.85
C ILE A 236 7.83 -6.32 9.04
N TYR A 237 8.94 -5.88 9.63
CA TYR A 237 10.28 -6.19 9.15
C TYR A 237 10.88 -7.36 9.91
N HIS A 238 11.52 -8.27 9.20
CA HIS A 238 12.20 -9.45 9.77
C HIS A 238 13.70 -9.17 9.87
N TYR A 239 14.16 -8.80 11.04
CA TYR A 239 15.57 -8.62 11.33
C TYR A 239 16.21 -9.95 11.76
N PRO A 240 17.54 -10.13 11.64
CA PRO A 240 18.22 -11.33 12.10
C PRO A 240 18.03 -11.64 13.59
N ASP A 241 17.79 -10.62 14.40
CA ASP A 241 17.58 -10.67 15.85
C ASP A 241 16.07 -10.72 16.24
N GLY A 242 15.18 -10.89 15.26
CA GLY A 242 13.74 -11.08 15.45
C GLY A 242 12.88 -10.08 14.69
N ASP A 243 11.59 -10.29 14.75
CA ASP A 243 10.60 -9.51 14.01
C ASP A 243 10.32 -8.17 14.66
N PHE A 244 10.04 -7.16 13.83
CA PHE A 244 9.63 -5.83 14.27
C PHE A 244 8.35 -5.39 13.55
N THR A 245 7.22 -5.49 14.25
CA THR A 245 5.97 -4.88 13.82
C THR A 245 6.05 -3.37 14.07
N TYR A 246 6.26 -2.59 13.02
CA TYR A 246 6.37 -1.14 13.15
C TYR A 246 5.02 -0.41 12.97
N GLY A 247 4.00 -1.12 12.46
CA GLY A 247 2.67 -0.54 12.26
C GLY A 247 1.57 -1.60 12.31
N LYS A 248 0.44 -1.23 12.94
CA LYS A 248 -0.83 -1.96 12.91
C LYS A 248 -1.89 -1.04 12.37
N PHE A 249 -2.59 -1.46 11.32
CA PHE A 249 -3.51 -0.62 10.58
C PHE A 249 -4.93 -1.18 10.64
N ARG A 250 -5.90 -0.30 10.92
CA ARG A 250 -7.33 -0.61 10.83
C ARG A 250 -7.97 0.27 9.78
N LEU A 251 -8.48 -0.36 8.72
CA LEU A 251 -9.21 0.32 7.66
C LEU A 251 -10.48 0.95 8.23
N LYS A 252 -10.69 2.23 7.94
CA LYS A 252 -11.87 3.03 8.34
C LYS A 252 -12.79 3.30 7.17
N ASP A 253 -12.22 3.68 6.04
CA ASP A 253 -12.95 3.97 4.80
C ASP A 253 -12.08 3.67 3.59
N ILE A 254 -12.72 3.21 2.53
CA ILE A 254 -12.10 3.01 1.22
C ILE A 254 -13.10 3.38 0.13
N ARG A 255 -12.65 4.16 -0.84
CA ARG A 255 -13.44 4.64 -1.98
C ARG A 255 -12.68 4.43 -3.27
N TYR A 256 -13.34 3.85 -4.26
CA TYR A 256 -12.77 3.58 -5.57
C TYR A 256 -13.18 4.63 -6.59
N ASN A 257 -12.30 4.89 -7.55
CA ASN A 257 -12.55 5.75 -8.69
C ASN A 257 -13.10 7.13 -8.26
N VAL A 258 -12.46 7.68 -7.21
CA VAL A 258 -12.85 9.01 -6.70
C VAL A 258 -12.43 10.10 -7.67
N SER A 259 -13.26 11.12 -7.83
CA SER A 259 -12.94 12.39 -8.49
C SER A 259 -12.54 13.44 -7.45
N HIS A 260 -11.77 14.42 -7.87
CA HIS A 260 -11.37 15.56 -7.00
C HIS A 260 -12.43 16.66 -7.07
#